data_11681f32ab8da62f13e6b9f17e6c951f
#
_entry.id   11681f32ab8da62f13e6b9f17e6c951f
#
_cell.length_a   1.000
_cell.length_b   1.000
_cell.length_c   1.000
_cell.angle_alpha   90.00
_cell.angle_beta   90.00
_cell.angle_gamma   90.00
#
_symmetry.space_group_name_H-M   'P 1'
#
loop_
_entity.id
_entity.type
_entity.pdbx_description
1 polymer ?
#
loop_
_entity_poly.entity_id
_entity_poly.type
_entity_poly.pdbx_seq_one_letter_code
_entity_poly.pdbx_strand_id
1 'polypeptide(L)'
;MKSTFSIIFYLKRQVVKKDGTVPVMGRITVDGTQAQFSCKTTANPDLWDTKGGRMIGKSMQALEVNRKLDKMRVSISKHYQEIMDRDNFVTADKVKNAFLGLEYRCHTLMKVYSQSRDEMEKQYKAGMKSLSTYTKYRIGCAYVGEFLQTHYHVKDIALKELSLPFITDYETFLRTDKHLKINSAMVFVRNLRAMVFRAIDNEWLVKDPFRRYEYKEEETTREFLSKEEIHLLMETPITRKKMSMVRDLFLFCCFTGLAFIDLYNLKEENIKEFFDEGEWIVIHRQKTGTEANIKLLDYPKQIMEKYRGLCEDGKVFPVPNYQSCMDSLKRLGKKCGITKPLSWHCARHSFATSVCLSNGVPIETVSSMLGHKNI
;
A
#
# COMPACT_ATOMS: atom_id res chain seq x y z
N MET A 1 -35.07 4.98 -4.98
CA MET A 1 -35.55 6.37 -4.72
C MET A 1 -35.30 7.19 -5.98
N LYS A 2 -36.25 8.05 -6.39
CA LYS A 2 -36.00 8.97 -7.51
C LYS A 2 -35.01 10.04 -7.02
N SER A 3 -33.88 10.17 -7.70
CA SER A 3 -32.89 11.23 -7.41
C SER A 3 -33.54 12.61 -7.58
N THR A 4 -33.33 13.49 -6.61
CA THR A 4 -33.84 14.86 -6.67
C THR A 4 -32.79 15.76 -7.29
N PHE A 5 -33.04 16.24 -8.51
CA PHE A 5 -32.15 17.16 -9.22
C PHE A 5 -32.88 18.49 -9.50
N SER A 6 -32.28 19.61 -9.12
CA SER A 6 -32.81 20.96 -9.40
C SER A 6 -31.70 21.98 -9.66
N ILE A 7 -32.01 22.95 -10.51
CA ILE A 7 -31.14 24.07 -10.85
C ILE A 7 -31.95 25.37 -10.63
N ILE A 8 -31.42 26.24 -9.77
CA ILE A 8 -32.05 27.51 -9.44
C ILE A 8 -31.06 28.65 -9.74
N PHE A 9 -31.54 29.69 -10.39
CA PHE A 9 -30.79 30.96 -10.55
C PHE A 9 -31.36 32.02 -9.62
N TYR A 10 -30.49 32.80 -8.98
CA TYR A 10 -30.86 33.85 -8.03
C TYR A 10 -29.87 35.02 -8.03
N LEU A 11 -30.28 36.16 -7.50
CA LEU A 11 -29.44 37.36 -7.42
C LEU A 11 -28.65 37.38 -6.09
N LYS A 12 -27.34 37.70 -6.16
CA LYS A 12 -26.50 37.96 -4.98
C LYS A 12 -26.67 39.42 -4.56
N ARG A 13 -27.82 39.76 -3.97
CA ARG A 13 -28.25 41.13 -3.64
C ARG A 13 -27.30 41.93 -2.73
N GLN A 14 -26.37 41.21 -2.03
CA GLN A 14 -25.36 41.85 -1.18
C GLN A 14 -24.26 42.58 -1.98
N VAL A 15 -24.16 42.35 -3.28
CA VAL A 15 -23.12 42.91 -4.14
C VAL A 15 -23.80 43.67 -5.27
N VAL A 16 -23.95 44.98 -5.12
CA VAL A 16 -24.50 45.84 -6.16
C VAL A 16 -23.34 46.51 -6.91
N LYS A 17 -23.34 46.43 -8.24
CA LYS A 17 -22.35 47.11 -9.10
C LYS A 17 -22.64 48.58 -9.24
N LYS A 18 -21.68 49.36 -9.74
CA LYS A 18 -21.80 50.81 -9.96
C LYS A 18 -22.93 51.17 -10.93
N ASP A 19 -23.33 50.27 -11.81
CA ASP A 19 -24.41 50.41 -12.77
C ASP A 19 -25.78 49.96 -12.23
N GLY A 20 -25.90 49.70 -10.92
CA GLY A 20 -27.12 49.23 -10.26
C GLY A 20 -27.46 47.76 -10.53
N THR A 21 -26.68 47.02 -11.31
CA THR A 21 -26.92 45.62 -11.57
C THR A 21 -26.35 44.71 -10.45
N VAL A 22 -26.91 43.52 -10.32
CA VAL A 22 -26.54 42.54 -9.31
C VAL A 22 -26.06 41.22 -9.96
N PRO A 23 -24.98 40.56 -9.44
CA PRO A 23 -24.52 39.31 -9.99
C PRO A 23 -25.56 38.20 -9.88
N VAL A 24 -25.71 37.43 -10.95
CA VAL A 24 -26.54 36.22 -10.98
C VAL A 24 -25.70 35.00 -10.56
N MET A 25 -26.25 34.26 -9.61
CA MET A 25 -25.66 32.98 -9.11
C MET A 25 -26.55 31.81 -9.51
N GLY A 26 -25.94 30.67 -9.72
CA GLY A 26 -26.61 29.39 -9.89
C GLY A 26 -26.39 28.46 -8.68
N ARG A 27 -27.40 27.66 -8.34
CA ARG A 27 -27.34 26.63 -7.35
C ARG A 27 -27.84 25.32 -7.96
N ILE A 28 -27.00 24.27 -7.86
CA ILE A 28 -27.34 22.92 -8.24
C ILE A 28 -27.64 22.17 -6.95
N THR A 29 -28.74 21.42 -6.91
CA THR A 29 -29.10 20.53 -5.80
C THR A 29 -29.25 19.13 -6.35
N VAL A 30 -28.60 18.16 -5.70
CA VAL A 30 -28.69 16.71 -6.01
C VAL A 30 -28.80 15.99 -4.68
N ASP A 31 -29.86 15.25 -4.45
CA ASP A 31 -30.09 14.40 -3.26
C ASP A 31 -29.71 15.08 -1.94
N GLY A 32 -30.16 16.35 -1.75
CA GLY A 32 -29.90 17.14 -0.56
C GLY A 32 -28.54 17.85 -0.54
N THR A 33 -27.56 17.47 -1.39
CA THR A 33 -26.30 18.18 -1.53
C THR A 33 -26.48 19.45 -2.41
N GLN A 34 -25.77 20.55 -2.09
CA GLN A 34 -25.89 21.81 -2.82
C GLN A 34 -24.52 22.33 -3.22
N ALA A 35 -24.42 22.83 -4.47
CA ALA A 35 -23.23 23.49 -4.97
C ALA A 35 -23.61 24.80 -5.66
N GLN A 36 -22.89 25.89 -5.36
CA GLN A 36 -23.14 27.23 -5.92
C GLN A 36 -22.03 27.58 -6.91
N PHE A 37 -22.41 28.38 -7.93
CA PHE A 37 -21.46 28.90 -8.92
C PHE A 37 -21.90 30.27 -9.43
N SER A 38 -20.97 31.06 -9.96
CA SER A 38 -21.26 32.32 -10.60
C SER A 38 -21.68 32.12 -12.06
N CYS A 39 -22.79 32.74 -12.47
CA CYS A 39 -23.23 32.75 -13.87
C CYS A 39 -22.41 33.69 -14.76
N LYS A 40 -21.45 34.45 -14.18
CA LYS A 40 -20.66 35.46 -14.89
C LYS A 40 -21.54 36.43 -15.72
N THR A 41 -22.70 36.79 -15.18
CA THR A 41 -23.63 37.74 -15.73
C THR A 41 -24.31 38.52 -14.60
N THR A 42 -24.86 39.67 -14.90
CA THR A 42 -25.59 40.54 -13.97
C THR A 42 -26.97 40.78 -14.47
N ALA A 43 -27.90 41.14 -13.58
CA ALA A 43 -29.27 41.47 -13.91
C ALA A 43 -29.75 42.68 -13.09
N ASN A 44 -30.72 43.44 -13.64
CA ASN A 44 -31.40 44.46 -12.86
C ASN A 44 -32.31 43.79 -11.82
N PRO A 45 -32.17 44.09 -10.50
CA PRO A 45 -32.95 43.47 -9.44
C PRO A 45 -34.46 43.75 -9.54
N ASP A 46 -34.86 44.89 -10.11
CA ASP A 46 -36.26 45.27 -10.25
C ASP A 46 -36.98 44.49 -11.37
N LEU A 47 -36.21 43.99 -12.33
CA LEU A 47 -36.70 43.20 -13.46
C LEU A 47 -36.43 41.70 -13.27
N TRP A 48 -36.23 41.22 -12.04
CA TRP A 48 -35.94 39.81 -11.75
C TRP A 48 -37.13 39.06 -11.19
N ASP A 49 -37.57 38.04 -11.89
CA ASP A 49 -38.51 37.07 -11.35
C ASP A 49 -37.82 36.07 -10.42
N THR A 50 -38.05 36.21 -9.12
CA THR A 50 -37.45 35.37 -8.09
C THR A 50 -37.94 33.92 -8.15
N LYS A 51 -39.20 33.68 -8.58
CA LYS A 51 -39.76 32.32 -8.69
C LYS A 51 -39.27 31.61 -9.95
N GLY A 52 -39.24 32.31 -11.08
CA GLY A 52 -38.79 31.78 -12.36
C GLY A 52 -37.25 31.73 -12.49
N GLY A 53 -36.51 32.49 -11.66
CA GLY A 53 -35.06 32.59 -11.73
C GLY A 53 -34.55 33.19 -13.04
N ARG A 54 -35.26 34.23 -13.55
CA ARG A 54 -34.99 34.86 -14.85
C ARG A 54 -35.41 36.34 -14.88
N MET A 55 -34.95 37.08 -15.88
CA MET A 55 -35.39 38.47 -16.08
C MET A 55 -36.76 38.52 -16.72
N ILE A 56 -37.57 39.53 -16.25
CA ILE A 56 -38.88 39.83 -16.79
C ILE A 56 -38.73 40.83 -17.97
N GLY A 57 -39.61 40.73 -18.97
CA GLY A 57 -39.66 41.64 -20.11
C GLY A 57 -38.97 41.11 -21.36
N LYS A 58 -39.09 41.89 -22.45
CA LYS A 58 -38.60 41.57 -23.81
C LYS A 58 -37.44 42.48 -24.26
N SER A 59 -36.78 43.19 -23.32
CA SER A 59 -35.63 44.01 -23.65
C SER A 59 -34.47 43.11 -24.15
N MET A 60 -33.61 43.63 -25.02
CA MET A 60 -32.46 42.93 -25.54
C MET A 60 -31.60 42.34 -24.42
N GLN A 61 -31.39 43.11 -23.34
CA GLN A 61 -30.64 42.67 -22.15
C GLN A 61 -31.34 41.50 -21.44
N ALA A 62 -32.67 41.58 -21.25
CA ALA A 62 -33.43 40.50 -20.63
C ALA A 62 -33.38 39.20 -21.47
N LEU A 63 -33.51 39.31 -22.78
CA LEU A 63 -33.42 38.20 -23.70
C LEU A 63 -32.02 37.54 -23.69
N GLU A 64 -30.96 38.35 -23.68
CA GLU A 64 -29.57 37.87 -23.64
C GLU A 64 -29.25 37.11 -22.34
N VAL A 65 -29.60 37.72 -21.19
CA VAL A 65 -29.41 37.08 -19.87
C VAL A 65 -30.20 35.77 -19.81
N ASN A 66 -31.48 35.78 -20.18
CA ASN A 66 -32.32 34.58 -20.13
C ASN A 66 -31.78 33.47 -21.05
N ARG A 67 -31.38 33.83 -22.29
CA ARG A 67 -30.76 32.85 -23.21
C ARG A 67 -29.47 32.23 -22.64
N LYS A 68 -28.67 33.02 -21.94
CA LYS A 68 -27.45 32.53 -21.26
C LYS A 68 -27.78 31.56 -20.13
N LEU A 69 -28.79 31.91 -19.30
CA LEU A 69 -29.24 31.02 -18.21
C LEU A 69 -29.85 29.73 -18.74
N ASP A 70 -30.64 29.76 -19.81
CA ASP A 70 -31.22 28.59 -20.45
C ASP A 70 -30.12 27.65 -21.02
N LYS A 71 -29.08 28.21 -21.69
CA LYS A 71 -27.91 27.44 -22.14
C LYS A 71 -27.18 26.78 -20.98
N MET A 72 -26.99 27.48 -19.85
CA MET A 72 -26.37 26.91 -18.66
C MET A 72 -27.22 25.78 -18.10
N ARG A 73 -28.54 25.94 -18.00
CA ARG A 73 -29.46 24.91 -17.53
C ARG A 73 -29.34 23.64 -18.36
N VAL A 74 -29.37 23.76 -19.70
CA VAL A 74 -29.22 22.62 -20.62
C VAL A 74 -27.87 21.92 -20.43
N SER A 75 -26.77 22.70 -20.36
CA SER A 75 -25.43 22.16 -20.18
C SER A 75 -25.29 21.43 -18.84
N ILE A 76 -25.79 22.00 -17.75
CA ILE A 76 -25.74 21.37 -16.41
C ILE A 76 -26.57 20.07 -16.39
N SER A 77 -27.78 20.09 -17.02
CA SER A 77 -28.63 18.89 -17.12
C SER A 77 -27.97 17.79 -17.94
N LYS A 78 -27.24 18.14 -19.01
CA LYS A 78 -26.48 17.18 -19.82
C LYS A 78 -25.37 16.54 -18.98
N HIS A 79 -24.55 17.33 -18.26
CA HIS A 79 -23.51 16.79 -17.39
C HIS A 79 -24.06 15.96 -16.25
N TYR A 80 -25.21 16.32 -15.66
CA TYR A 80 -25.88 15.49 -14.68
C TYR A 80 -26.23 14.11 -15.24
N GLN A 81 -26.80 14.05 -16.45
CA GLN A 81 -27.16 12.80 -17.09
C GLN A 81 -25.92 11.97 -17.44
N GLU A 82 -24.89 12.58 -18.03
CA GLU A 82 -23.62 11.92 -18.34
C GLU A 82 -22.95 11.29 -17.11
N ILE A 83 -23.00 12.00 -15.95
CA ILE A 83 -22.47 11.48 -14.70
C ILE A 83 -23.35 10.36 -14.14
N MET A 84 -24.69 10.49 -14.22
CA MET A 84 -25.63 9.42 -13.82
C MET A 84 -25.42 8.14 -14.62
N ASP A 85 -25.20 8.26 -15.93
CA ASP A 85 -25.01 7.09 -16.82
C ASP A 85 -23.66 6.41 -16.58
N ARG A 86 -22.66 7.19 -16.14
CA ARG A 86 -21.30 6.70 -15.87
C ARG A 86 -21.11 6.18 -14.43
N ASP A 87 -21.61 6.97 -13.46
CA ASP A 87 -21.40 6.76 -12.02
C ASP A 87 -22.78 6.57 -11.36
N ASN A 88 -23.01 5.51 -10.63
CA ASN A 88 -24.27 5.30 -9.90
C ASN A 88 -24.52 6.30 -8.76
N PHE A 89 -23.58 7.21 -8.50
CA PHE A 89 -23.65 8.23 -7.44
C PHE A 89 -23.25 9.60 -7.97
N VAL A 90 -24.21 10.55 -7.91
CA VAL A 90 -24.03 11.93 -8.36
C VAL A 90 -24.12 12.89 -7.18
N THR A 91 -23.20 13.85 -7.09
CA THR A 91 -23.28 14.97 -6.13
C THR A 91 -23.37 16.30 -6.87
N ALA A 92 -23.93 17.32 -6.19
CA ALA A 92 -24.02 18.67 -6.76
C ALA A 92 -22.63 19.23 -7.13
N ASP A 93 -21.57 18.90 -6.36
CA ASP A 93 -20.21 19.33 -6.68
C ASP A 93 -19.62 18.63 -7.91
N LYS A 94 -19.91 17.35 -8.13
CA LYS A 94 -19.50 16.65 -9.36
C LYS A 94 -20.10 17.34 -10.59
N VAL A 95 -21.40 17.60 -10.56
CA VAL A 95 -22.10 18.29 -11.67
C VAL A 95 -21.57 19.70 -11.89
N LYS A 96 -21.36 20.48 -10.82
CA LYS A 96 -20.75 21.81 -10.90
C LYS A 96 -19.36 21.77 -11.53
N ASN A 97 -18.51 20.84 -11.08
CA ASN A 97 -17.13 20.73 -11.56
C ASN A 97 -17.09 20.31 -13.04
N ALA A 98 -17.95 19.39 -13.47
CA ALA A 98 -18.10 19.03 -14.87
C ALA A 98 -18.53 20.24 -15.72
N PHE A 99 -19.58 20.94 -15.29
CA PHE A 99 -20.07 22.13 -15.96
C PHE A 99 -19.03 23.27 -16.08
N LEU A 100 -18.21 23.44 -15.04
CA LEU A 100 -17.15 24.48 -15.02
C LEU A 100 -15.85 24.01 -15.73
N GLY A 101 -15.81 22.79 -16.26
CA GLY A 101 -14.59 22.20 -16.85
C GLY A 101 -13.49 21.92 -15.82
N LEU A 102 -13.86 21.84 -14.54
CA LEU A 102 -12.93 21.55 -13.44
C LEU A 102 -12.73 20.03 -13.24
N GLU A 103 -13.53 19.22 -13.90
CA GLU A 103 -13.44 17.75 -13.83
C GLU A 103 -12.06 17.23 -14.27
N TYR A 104 -11.45 17.86 -15.27
CA TYR A 104 -10.08 17.59 -15.71
C TYR A 104 -8.98 18.02 -14.73
N ARG A 105 -9.32 18.80 -13.69
CA ARG A 105 -8.39 19.24 -12.64
C ARG A 105 -8.60 18.52 -11.30
N CYS A 106 -9.61 17.68 -11.18
CA CYS A 106 -9.79 16.87 -9.98
C CYS A 106 -8.79 15.72 -9.99
N HIS A 107 -7.86 15.76 -9.04
CA HIS A 107 -7.02 14.61 -8.76
C HIS A 107 -7.85 13.54 -8.05
N THR A 108 -7.85 12.33 -8.60
CA THR A 108 -8.64 11.21 -8.11
C THR A 108 -7.75 10.15 -7.50
N LEU A 109 -8.29 9.35 -6.59
CA LEU A 109 -7.53 8.36 -5.84
C LEU A 109 -6.92 7.29 -6.74
N MET A 110 -7.69 6.73 -7.67
CA MET A 110 -7.22 5.67 -8.57
C MET A 110 -6.17 6.19 -9.56
N LYS A 111 -6.24 7.46 -9.96
CA LYS A 111 -5.19 8.08 -10.79
C LYS A 111 -3.86 8.15 -10.03
N VAL A 112 -3.88 8.58 -8.75
CA VAL A 112 -2.67 8.60 -7.91
C VAL A 112 -2.12 7.20 -7.70
N TYR A 113 -2.98 6.23 -7.43
CA TYR A 113 -2.58 4.83 -7.28
C TYR A 113 -1.97 4.25 -8.54
N SER A 114 -2.59 4.48 -9.70
CA SER A 114 -2.07 4.00 -10.98
C SER A 114 -0.70 4.58 -11.30
N GLN A 115 -0.52 5.88 -11.10
CA GLN A 115 0.79 6.53 -11.28
C GLN A 115 1.84 5.94 -10.34
N SER A 116 1.51 5.75 -9.05
CA SER A 116 2.43 5.17 -8.07
C SER A 116 2.78 3.72 -8.39
N ARG A 117 1.82 2.92 -8.85
CA ARG A 117 2.05 1.54 -9.30
C ARG A 117 3.00 1.50 -10.49
N ASP A 118 2.76 2.35 -11.48
CA ASP A 118 3.57 2.38 -12.72
C ASP A 118 5.00 2.86 -12.44
N GLU A 119 5.18 3.79 -11.51
CA GLU A 119 6.50 4.21 -11.02
C GLU A 119 7.21 3.07 -10.26
N MET A 120 6.50 2.37 -9.38
CA MET A 120 7.06 1.20 -8.69
C MET A 120 7.45 0.09 -9.65
N GLU A 121 6.67 -0.12 -10.73
CA GLU A 121 7.01 -1.07 -11.78
C GLU A 121 8.31 -0.69 -12.50
N LYS A 122 8.46 0.58 -12.86
CA LYS A 122 9.70 1.10 -13.48
C LYS A 122 10.90 0.92 -12.55
N GLN A 123 10.75 1.26 -11.27
CA GLN A 123 11.82 1.09 -10.26
C GLN A 123 12.16 -0.39 -10.04
N TYR A 124 11.18 -1.28 -10.07
CA TYR A 124 11.41 -2.72 -10.00
C TYR A 124 12.18 -3.22 -11.23
N LYS A 125 11.76 -2.86 -12.45
CA LYS A 125 12.46 -3.23 -13.70
C LYS A 125 13.89 -2.70 -13.76
N ALA A 126 14.15 -1.56 -13.13
CA ALA A 126 15.50 -0.98 -13.00
C ALA A 126 16.33 -1.58 -11.83
N GLY A 127 15.82 -2.59 -11.12
CA GLY A 127 16.52 -3.21 -9.98
C GLY A 127 16.57 -2.37 -8.71
N MET A 128 15.94 -1.19 -8.68
CA MET A 128 15.94 -0.26 -7.53
C MET A 128 15.00 -0.71 -6.40
N LYS A 129 13.99 -1.49 -6.72
CA LYS A 129 13.00 -2.01 -5.75
C LYS A 129 12.79 -3.51 -5.95
N SER A 130 12.43 -4.20 -4.85
CA SER A 130 12.14 -5.63 -4.90
C SER A 130 10.78 -5.92 -5.54
N LEU A 131 10.64 -7.11 -6.14
CA LEU A 131 9.35 -7.63 -6.63
C LEU A 131 8.27 -7.60 -5.54
N SER A 132 8.62 -7.92 -4.30
CA SER A 132 7.69 -7.92 -3.17
C SER A 132 7.11 -6.52 -2.91
N THR A 133 7.93 -5.46 -3.04
CA THR A 133 7.48 -4.07 -2.90
C THR A 133 6.52 -3.71 -4.03
N TYR A 134 6.88 -3.95 -5.27
CA TYR A 134 6.01 -3.71 -6.43
C TYR A 134 4.67 -4.46 -6.31
N THR A 135 4.72 -5.75 -5.93
CA THR A 135 3.51 -6.58 -5.78
C THR A 135 2.54 -6.02 -4.74
N LYS A 136 3.03 -5.47 -3.62
CA LYS A 136 2.18 -4.82 -2.61
C LYS A 136 1.45 -3.61 -3.15
N TYR A 137 2.12 -2.77 -3.94
CA TYR A 137 1.49 -1.61 -4.59
C TYR A 137 0.44 -2.04 -5.62
N ARG A 138 0.75 -3.05 -6.43
CA ARG A 138 -0.17 -3.61 -7.43
C ARG A 138 -1.44 -4.17 -6.79
N ILE A 139 -1.29 -4.98 -5.73
CA ILE A 139 -2.42 -5.55 -4.98
C ILE A 139 -3.20 -4.44 -4.27
N GLY A 140 -2.54 -3.48 -3.64
CA GLY A 140 -3.19 -2.35 -2.97
C GLY A 140 -4.05 -1.52 -3.94
N CYS A 141 -3.54 -1.25 -5.14
CA CYS A 141 -4.30 -0.58 -6.19
C CYS A 141 -5.56 -1.37 -6.59
N ALA A 142 -5.44 -2.70 -6.75
CA ALA A 142 -6.56 -3.58 -7.09
C ALA A 142 -7.62 -3.61 -5.97
N TYR A 143 -7.20 -3.71 -4.70
CA TYR A 143 -8.12 -3.74 -3.56
C TYR A 143 -8.89 -2.43 -3.40
N VAL A 144 -8.24 -1.27 -3.58
CA VAL A 144 -8.94 0.02 -3.54
C VAL A 144 -9.93 0.15 -4.69
N GLY A 145 -9.57 -0.28 -5.91
CA GLY A 145 -10.47 -0.26 -7.05
C GLY A 145 -11.71 -1.14 -6.84
N GLU A 146 -11.51 -2.34 -6.29
CA GLU A 146 -12.62 -3.25 -5.96
C GLU A 146 -13.51 -2.69 -4.84
N PHE A 147 -12.90 -2.13 -3.77
CA PHE A 147 -13.63 -1.49 -2.68
C PHE A 147 -14.51 -0.34 -3.18
N LEU A 148 -13.97 0.54 -4.03
CA LEU A 148 -14.73 1.63 -4.63
C LEU A 148 -15.93 1.09 -5.43
N GLN A 149 -15.74 0.02 -6.18
CA GLN A 149 -16.79 -0.56 -7.00
C GLN A 149 -17.88 -1.25 -6.17
N THR A 150 -17.50 -2.01 -5.12
CA THR A 150 -18.43 -2.82 -4.33
C THR A 150 -19.17 -2.01 -3.27
N HIS A 151 -18.51 -1.05 -2.60
CA HIS A 151 -19.08 -0.29 -1.47
C HIS A 151 -19.59 1.08 -1.87
N TYR A 152 -18.93 1.74 -2.81
CA TYR A 152 -19.31 3.10 -3.26
C TYR A 152 -19.95 3.12 -4.63
N HIS A 153 -19.98 1.99 -5.35
CA HIS A 153 -20.52 1.85 -6.71
C HIS A 153 -19.96 2.85 -7.73
N VAL A 154 -18.70 3.26 -7.53
CA VAL A 154 -17.96 4.18 -8.41
C VAL A 154 -16.65 3.54 -8.87
N LYS A 155 -16.14 3.98 -10.02
CA LYS A 155 -14.83 3.53 -10.54
C LYS A 155 -13.65 4.29 -9.92
N ASP A 156 -13.89 5.50 -9.44
CA ASP A 156 -12.88 6.36 -8.85
C ASP A 156 -13.55 7.42 -7.95
N ILE A 157 -12.78 8.04 -7.06
CA ILE A 157 -13.26 9.07 -6.14
C ILE A 157 -12.30 10.27 -6.13
N ALA A 158 -12.83 11.50 -6.05
CA ALA A 158 -11.99 12.67 -5.91
C ALA A 158 -11.27 12.68 -4.56
N LEU A 159 -9.99 13.06 -4.54
CA LEU A 159 -9.19 13.11 -3.29
C LEU A 159 -9.86 13.96 -2.20
N LYS A 160 -10.59 15.01 -2.57
CA LYS A 160 -11.31 15.89 -1.64
C LYS A 160 -12.52 15.23 -0.96
N GLU A 161 -13.02 14.14 -1.50
CA GLU A 161 -14.15 13.38 -0.96
C GLU A 161 -13.68 12.32 0.07
N LEU A 162 -12.37 12.09 0.18
CA LEU A 162 -11.81 11.17 1.17
C LEU A 162 -12.08 11.69 2.59
N SER A 163 -12.46 10.78 3.47
CA SER A 163 -12.85 11.08 4.85
C SER A 163 -12.44 9.95 5.80
N LEU A 164 -12.50 10.21 7.13
CA LEU A 164 -12.22 9.19 8.12
C LEU A 164 -13.10 7.93 7.96
N PRO A 165 -14.41 8.00 7.71
CA PRO A 165 -15.22 6.82 7.40
C PRO A 165 -14.66 6.00 6.23
N PHE A 166 -14.19 6.64 5.16
CA PHE A 166 -13.64 5.93 4.00
C PHE A 166 -12.50 4.95 4.35
N ILE A 167 -11.52 5.39 5.16
CA ILE A 167 -10.40 4.51 5.55
C ILE A 167 -10.85 3.42 6.53
N THR A 168 -11.83 3.69 7.40
CA THR A 168 -12.41 2.72 8.32
C THR A 168 -13.20 1.64 7.57
N ASP A 169 -14.01 2.03 6.59
CA ASP A 169 -14.76 1.12 5.73
C ASP A 169 -13.81 0.27 4.86
N TYR A 170 -12.71 0.89 4.38
CA TYR A 170 -11.68 0.16 3.65
C TYR A 170 -10.96 -0.88 4.52
N GLU A 171 -10.62 -0.55 5.79
CA GLU A 171 -10.09 -1.54 6.75
C GLU A 171 -11.08 -2.71 6.91
N THR A 172 -12.36 -2.39 7.12
CA THR A 172 -13.43 -3.40 7.27
C THR A 172 -13.48 -4.31 6.04
N PHE A 173 -13.56 -3.76 4.84
CA PHE A 173 -13.51 -4.51 3.58
C PHE A 173 -12.30 -5.45 3.49
N LEU A 174 -11.10 -4.96 3.85
CA LEU A 174 -9.90 -5.79 3.83
C LEU A 174 -9.99 -6.98 4.80
N ARG A 175 -10.67 -6.82 5.93
CA ARG A 175 -10.81 -7.87 6.94
C ARG A 175 -11.96 -8.83 6.67
N THR A 176 -13.09 -8.33 6.18
CA THR A 176 -14.32 -9.13 5.93
C THR A 176 -14.31 -9.76 4.56
N ASP A 177 -14.15 -8.97 3.49
CA ASP A 177 -14.29 -9.43 2.12
C ASP A 177 -12.99 -10.07 1.60
N LYS A 178 -11.82 -9.55 2.02
CA LYS A 178 -10.51 -10.11 1.65
C LYS A 178 -9.95 -11.08 2.68
N HIS A 179 -10.63 -11.27 3.82
CA HIS A 179 -10.23 -12.19 4.89
C HIS A 179 -8.79 -12.01 5.37
N LEU A 180 -8.28 -10.78 5.34
CA LEU A 180 -6.92 -10.48 5.77
C LEU A 180 -6.83 -10.41 7.30
N LYS A 181 -5.75 -10.96 7.86
CA LYS A 181 -5.38 -10.72 9.25
C LYS A 181 -5.05 -9.24 9.45
N ILE A 182 -5.21 -8.73 10.67
CA ILE A 182 -5.08 -7.31 11.00
C ILE A 182 -3.76 -6.70 10.49
N ASN A 183 -2.61 -7.33 10.77
CA ASN A 183 -1.31 -6.82 10.32
C ASN A 183 -1.16 -6.80 8.79
N SER A 184 -1.80 -7.74 8.08
CA SER A 184 -1.82 -7.76 6.62
C SER A 184 -2.72 -6.68 6.05
N ALA A 185 -3.89 -6.43 6.66
CA ALA A 185 -4.78 -5.34 6.29
C ALA A 185 -4.09 -3.98 6.48
N MET A 186 -3.39 -3.79 7.61
CA MET A 186 -2.66 -2.56 7.90
C MET A 186 -1.57 -2.22 6.88
N VAL A 187 -0.98 -3.20 6.20
CA VAL A 187 -0.06 -2.93 5.08
C VAL A 187 -0.77 -2.17 3.96
N PHE A 188 -1.99 -2.57 3.60
CA PHE A 188 -2.76 -1.92 2.53
C PHE A 188 -3.38 -0.60 2.97
N VAL A 189 -3.78 -0.49 4.24
CA VAL A 189 -4.21 0.80 4.84
C VAL A 189 -3.07 1.82 4.82
N ARG A 190 -1.84 1.42 5.16
CA ARG A 190 -0.65 2.28 5.04
C ARG A 190 -0.36 2.66 3.58
N ASN A 191 -0.56 1.75 2.64
CA ASN A 191 -0.42 2.06 1.21
C ASN A 191 -1.43 3.12 0.75
N LEU A 192 -2.70 3.02 1.19
CA LEU A 192 -3.72 4.02 0.92
C LEU A 192 -3.29 5.40 1.48
N ARG A 193 -2.84 5.44 2.72
CA ARG A 193 -2.39 6.70 3.34
C ARG A 193 -1.15 7.28 2.65
N ALA A 194 -0.24 6.43 2.16
CA ALA A 194 0.89 6.89 1.36
C ALA A 194 0.45 7.63 0.09
N MET A 195 -0.67 7.22 -0.54
CA MET A 195 -1.25 7.95 -1.68
C MET A 195 -1.80 9.31 -1.26
N VAL A 196 -2.38 9.40 -0.07
CA VAL A 196 -2.84 10.69 0.50
C VAL A 196 -1.67 11.61 0.80
N PHE A 197 -0.59 11.12 1.41
CA PHE A 197 0.62 11.93 1.63
C PHE A 197 1.23 12.40 0.32
N ARG A 198 1.32 11.52 -0.68
CA ARG A 198 1.76 11.93 -2.02
C ARG A 198 0.86 13.03 -2.61
N ALA A 199 -0.44 12.97 -2.36
CA ALA A 199 -1.36 14.02 -2.80
C ALA A 199 -1.15 15.34 -2.06
N ILE A 200 -0.77 15.30 -0.79
CA ILE A 200 -0.41 16.48 0.01
C ILE A 200 0.90 17.08 -0.48
N ASP A 201 1.93 16.25 -0.68
CA ASP A 201 3.25 16.69 -1.16
C ASP A 201 3.18 17.35 -2.55
N ASN A 202 2.20 16.96 -3.37
CA ASN A 202 1.93 17.56 -4.67
C ASN A 202 0.88 18.72 -4.62
N GLU A 203 0.49 19.18 -3.44
CA GLU A 203 -0.49 20.25 -3.21
C GLU A 203 -1.90 19.96 -3.78
N TRP A 204 -2.23 18.69 -4.03
CA TRP A 204 -3.56 18.26 -4.47
C TRP A 204 -4.56 18.15 -3.31
N LEU A 205 -4.03 17.96 -2.09
CA LEU A 205 -4.77 18.00 -0.82
C LEU A 205 -4.08 18.96 0.15
N VAL A 206 -4.88 19.73 0.89
CA VAL A 206 -4.37 20.68 1.89
C VAL A 206 -4.03 20.00 3.22
N LYS A 207 -4.75 18.94 3.57
CA LYS A 207 -4.62 18.24 4.87
C LYS A 207 -4.94 16.75 4.73
N ASP A 208 -4.37 15.94 5.61
CA ASP A 208 -4.64 14.51 5.69
C ASP A 208 -6.07 14.27 6.22
N PRO A 209 -6.98 13.71 5.39
CA PRO A 209 -8.34 13.36 5.81
C PRO A 209 -8.36 12.21 6.82
N PHE A 210 -7.27 11.44 6.91
CA PHE A 210 -7.11 10.27 7.77
C PHE A 210 -6.30 10.55 9.04
N ARG A 211 -6.04 11.81 9.39
CA ARG A 211 -5.17 12.18 10.52
C ARG A 211 -5.61 11.59 11.86
N ARG A 212 -6.90 11.32 12.04
CA ARG A 212 -7.47 10.72 13.26
C ARG A 212 -7.60 9.20 13.21
N TYR A 213 -7.15 8.57 12.11
CA TYR A 213 -7.17 7.13 12.01
C TYR A 213 -6.02 6.53 12.80
N GLU A 214 -6.35 5.60 13.70
CA GLU A 214 -5.39 4.87 14.53
C GLU A 214 -5.11 3.50 13.93
N TYR A 215 -3.82 3.20 13.75
CA TYR A 215 -3.39 1.88 13.28
C TYR A 215 -3.51 0.84 14.39
N LYS A 216 -4.11 -0.29 14.07
CA LYS A 216 -4.20 -1.44 14.96
C LYS A 216 -3.15 -2.46 14.54
N GLU A 217 -2.31 -2.88 15.47
CA GLU A 217 -1.35 -3.95 15.24
C GLU A 217 -1.50 -5.00 16.33
N GLU A 218 -1.48 -6.26 15.90
CA GLU A 218 -1.35 -7.39 16.81
C GLU A 218 0.12 -7.73 16.96
N GLU A 219 0.57 -7.88 18.20
CA GLU A 219 1.90 -8.40 18.47
C GLU A 219 2.01 -9.82 17.88
N THR A 220 3.05 -10.02 17.11
CA THR A 220 3.36 -11.34 16.57
C THR A 220 4.51 -11.93 17.37
N THR A 221 4.21 -12.94 18.18
CA THR A 221 5.24 -13.79 18.80
C THR A 221 5.99 -14.53 17.69
N ARG A 222 7.30 -14.38 17.69
CA ARG A 222 8.15 -15.05 16.70
C ARG A 222 8.75 -16.28 17.36
N GLU A 223 8.39 -17.44 16.83
CA GLU A 223 8.90 -18.70 17.31
C GLU A 223 10.40 -18.85 17.02
N PHE A 224 11.11 -19.45 17.97
CA PHE A 224 12.48 -19.92 17.82
C PHE A 224 12.58 -21.32 18.41
N LEU A 225 13.58 -22.07 17.97
CA LEU A 225 13.84 -23.41 18.48
C LEU A 225 14.70 -23.35 19.74
N SER A 226 14.38 -24.18 20.73
CA SER A 226 15.24 -24.41 21.87
C SER A 226 16.51 -25.19 21.48
N LYS A 227 17.49 -25.28 22.39
CA LYS A 227 18.70 -26.08 22.15
C LYS A 227 18.37 -27.54 21.93
N GLU A 228 17.41 -28.06 22.67
CA GLU A 228 16.91 -29.46 22.58
C GLU A 228 16.24 -29.71 21.22
N GLU A 229 15.43 -28.77 20.74
CA GLU A 229 14.76 -28.88 19.42
C GLU A 229 15.78 -28.81 18.28
N ILE A 230 16.83 -27.99 18.40
CA ILE A 230 17.94 -27.94 17.43
C ILE A 230 18.68 -29.29 17.44
N HIS A 231 19.01 -29.80 18.61
CA HIS A 231 19.68 -31.11 18.76
C HIS A 231 18.83 -32.25 18.18
N LEU A 232 17.53 -32.25 18.45
CA LEU A 232 16.58 -33.20 17.86
C LEU A 232 16.60 -33.21 16.34
N LEU A 233 16.67 -32.01 15.73
CA LEU A 233 16.81 -31.87 14.27
C LEU A 233 18.13 -32.44 13.75
N MET A 234 19.23 -32.27 14.51
CA MET A 234 20.55 -32.80 14.14
C MET A 234 20.57 -34.32 14.13
N GLU A 235 19.95 -34.94 15.13
CA GLU A 235 20.03 -36.38 15.34
C GLU A 235 18.95 -37.19 14.62
N THR A 236 17.84 -36.56 14.25
CA THR A 236 16.75 -37.29 13.57
C THR A 236 17.20 -37.93 12.25
N PRO A 237 17.11 -39.25 12.08
CA PRO A 237 17.55 -39.91 10.87
C PRO A 237 16.63 -39.57 9.68
N ILE A 238 17.24 -39.08 8.58
CA ILE A 238 16.51 -38.66 7.36
C ILE A 238 17.08 -39.44 6.16
N THR A 239 16.23 -40.26 5.55
CA THR A 239 16.60 -41.08 4.40
C THR A 239 16.48 -40.38 3.06
N ARG A 240 15.56 -39.37 2.97
CA ARG A 240 15.32 -38.63 1.72
C ARG A 240 16.41 -37.57 1.52
N LYS A 241 17.25 -37.70 0.49
CA LYS A 241 18.39 -36.82 0.17
C LYS A 241 17.99 -35.33 0.19
N LYS A 242 16.89 -34.96 -0.48
CA LYS A 242 16.43 -33.58 -0.52
C LYS A 242 16.03 -33.03 0.87
N MET A 243 15.34 -33.83 1.68
CA MET A 243 14.92 -33.41 3.03
C MET A 243 16.13 -33.31 3.97
N SER A 244 17.12 -34.23 3.83
CA SER A 244 18.38 -34.14 4.54
C SER A 244 19.15 -32.87 4.20
N MET A 245 19.26 -32.54 2.92
CA MET A 245 19.87 -31.27 2.47
C MET A 245 19.18 -30.06 3.08
N VAL A 246 17.83 -29.97 2.99
CA VAL A 246 17.08 -28.82 3.53
C VAL A 246 17.23 -28.74 5.06
N ARG A 247 17.33 -29.87 5.77
CA ARG A 247 17.65 -29.89 7.21
C ARG A 247 19.02 -29.26 7.47
N ASP A 248 20.03 -29.68 6.75
CA ASP A 248 21.41 -29.21 6.93
C ASP A 248 21.49 -27.68 6.63
N LEU A 249 20.85 -27.23 5.56
CA LEU A 249 20.74 -25.79 5.25
C LEU A 249 19.99 -24.99 6.33
N PHE A 250 18.93 -25.57 6.89
CA PHE A 250 18.17 -24.95 7.97
C PHE A 250 19.01 -24.85 9.25
N LEU A 251 19.71 -25.93 9.62
CA LEU A 251 20.64 -25.93 10.75
C LEU A 251 21.79 -24.96 10.52
N PHE A 252 22.33 -24.87 9.31
CA PHE A 252 23.32 -23.86 8.97
C PHE A 252 22.80 -22.45 9.28
N CYS A 253 21.56 -22.14 8.93
CA CYS A 253 20.93 -20.86 9.28
C CYS A 253 20.67 -20.72 10.79
N CYS A 254 20.42 -21.81 11.52
CA CYS A 254 20.31 -21.77 12.98
C CYS A 254 21.64 -21.40 13.67
N PHE A 255 22.77 -21.71 13.05
CA PHE A 255 24.12 -21.42 13.60
C PHE A 255 24.80 -20.19 12.99
N THR A 256 24.22 -19.60 11.94
CA THR A 256 24.80 -18.40 11.27
C THR A 256 23.84 -17.21 11.22
N GLY A 257 22.56 -17.41 11.49
CA GLY A 257 21.55 -16.35 11.41
C GLY A 257 21.28 -15.82 10.01
N LEU A 258 21.79 -16.46 8.96
CA LEU A 258 21.54 -16.06 7.58
C LEU A 258 20.04 -16.11 7.23
N ALA A 259 19.58 -15.15 6.44
CA ALA A 259 18.27 -15.25 5.82
C ALA A 259 18.37 -16.16 4.58
N PHE A 260 17.26 -16.75 4.16
CA PHE A 260 17.21 -17.65 3.00
C PHE A 260 17.88 -17.09 1.76
N ILE A 261 17.66 -15.81 1.45
CA ILE A 261 18.21 -15.19 0.25
C ILE A 261 19.73 -14.99 0.35
N ASP A 262 20.24 -14.69 1.55
CA ASP A 262 21.67 -14.56 1.80
C ASP A 262 22.35 -15.94 1.73
N LEU A 263 21.69 -16.99 2.28
CA LEU A 263 22.11 -18.39 2.12
C LEU A 263 22.12 -18.84 0.64
N TYR A 264 21.04 -18.50 -0.10
CA TYR A 264 20.91 -18.86 -1.53
C TYR A 264 22.01 -18.26 -2.40
N ASN A 265 22.49 -17.07 -2.03
CA ASN A 265 23.52 -16.32 -2.75
C ASN A 265 24.92 -16.46 -2.13
N LEU A 266 25.08 -17.25 -1.06
CA LEU A 266 26.35 -17.43 -0.38
C LEU A 266 27.36 -18.10 -1.31
N LYS A 267 28.52 -17.44 -1.50
CA LYS A 267 29.62 -17.92 -2.31
C LYS A 267 30.87 -18.21 -1.49
N GLU A 268 31.77 -19.01 -2.02
CA GLU A 268 33.05 -19.29 -1.36
C GLU A 268 33.88 -18.03 -1.12
N GLU A 269 33.81 -17.04 -1.99
CA GLU A 269 34.45 -15.72 -1.83
C GLU A 269 33.98 -14.93 -0.59
N ASN A 270 32.82 -15.28 -0.05
CA ASN A 270 32.27 -14.68 1.17
C ASN A 270 32.84 -15.31 2.45
N ILE A 271 33.59 -16.40 2.35
CA ILE A 271 34.24 -17.05 3.48
C ILE A 271 35.66 -16.50 3.55
N LYS A 272 35.98 -15.81 4.65
CA LYS A 272 37.27 -15.17 4.84
C LYS A 272 37.92 -15.63 6.14
N GLU A 273 39.23 -15.80 6.12
CA GLU A 273 40.05 -15.98 7.31
C GLU A 273 40.36 -14.63 7.95
N PHE A 274 40.18 -14.52 9.26
CA PHE A 274 40.48 -13.30 10.03
C PHE A 274 41.70 -13.54 10.93
N PHE A 275 42.12 -12.46 11.61
CA PHE A 275 43.30 -12.43 12.51
C PHE A 275 43.22 -13.44 13.67
N ASP A 276 42.02 -13.99 13.96
CA ASP A 276 41.79 -15.01 14.98
C ASP A 276 41.93 -16.45 14.44
N GLU A 277 42.54 -16.60 13.25
CA GLU A 277 42.67 -17.86 12.52
C GLU A 277 41.32 -18.57 12.30
N GLY A 278 40.24 -17.83 12.48
CA GLY A 278 38.86 -18.30 12.31
C GLY A 278 38.30 -17.94 10.94
N GLU A 279 37.48 -18.84 10.41
CA GLU A 279 36.70 -18.56 9.19
C GLU A 279 35.44 -17.78 9.55
N TRP A 280 35.16 -16.75 8.76
CA TRP A 280 34.01 -15.87 8.92
C TRP A 280 33.24 -15.74 7.63
N ILE A 281 31.92 -15.67 7.74
CA ILE A 281 31.04 -15.24 6.64
C ILE A 281 31.00 -13.72 6.64
N VAL A 282 31.43 -13.10 5.53
CA VAL A 282 31.40 -11.65 5.31
C VAL A 282 30.49 -11.35 4.13
N ILE A 283 29.32 -10.80 4.43
CA ILE A 283 28.31 -10.51 3.39
C ILE A 283 27.67 -9.13 3.58
N HIS A 284 27.22 -8.56 2.49
CA HIS A 284 26.25 -7.46 2.53
C HIS A 284 24.84 -8.01 2.38
N ARG A 285 23.99 -7.79 3.39
CA ARG A 285 22.62 -8.29 3.43
C ARG A 285 21.83 -7.79 2.22
N GLN A 286 21.25 -8.70 1.44
CA GLN A 286 20.49 -8.31 0.24
C GLN A 286 19.30 -7.41 0.55
N LYS A 287 18.66 -7.55 1.71
CA LYS A 287 17.49 -6.76 2.10
C LYS A 287 17.84 -5.35 2.56
N THR A 288 18.95 -5.15 3.23
CA THR A 288 19.29 -3.90 3.93
C THR A 288 20.55 -3.22 3.43
N GLY A 289 21.39 -3.93 2.64
CA GLY A 289 22.73 -3.51 2.25
C GLY A 289 23.73 -3.40 3.40
N THR A 290 23.34 -3.81 4.62
CA THR A 290 24.19 -3.76 5.81
C THR A 290 25.18 -4.91 5.78
N GLU A 291 26.43 -4.66 6.13
CA GLU A 291 27.45 -5.68 6.33
C GLU A 291 27.09 -6.57 7.55
N ALA A 292 27.34 -7.86 7.41
CA ALA A 292 27.18 -8.84 8.47
C ALA A 292 28.41 -9.76 8.48
N ASN A 293 29.06 -9.84 9.63
CA ASN A 293 30.26 -10.65 9.86
C ASN A 293 29.92 -11.73 10.90
N ILE A 294 29.95 -12.99 10.48
CA ILE A 294 29.47 -14.10 11.29
C ILE A 294 30.59 -15.14 11.38
N LYS A 295 31.07 -15.39 12.60
CA LYS A 295 32.08 -16.43 12.84
C LYS A 295 31.49 -17.80 12.58
N LEU A 296 32.19 -18.61 11.78
CA LEU A 296 31.80 -19.98 11.51
C LEU A 296 32.23 -20.88 12.68
N LEU A 297 31.24 -21.51 13.30
CA LEU A 297 31.44 -22.57 14.29
C LEU A 297 31.74 -23.89 13.59
N ASP A 298 32.21 -24.89 14.34
CA ASP A 298 32.61 -26.18 13.76
C ASP A 298 31.47 -26.91 13.04
N TYR A 299 30.26 -26.89 13.59
CA TYR A 299 29.13 -27.59 12.96
C TYR A 299 28.73 -26.97 11.60
N PRO A 300 28.57 -25.66 11.43
CA PRO A 300 28.43 -25.04 10.10
C PRO A 300 29.57 -25.39 9.14
N LYS A 301 30.81 -25.48 9.58
CA LYS A 301 31.95 -25.87 8.74
C LYS A 301 31.80 -27.32 8.24
N GLN A 302 31.36 -28.24 9.09
CA GLN A 302 31.10 -29.64 8.69
C GLN A 302 29.98 -29.71 7.63
N ILE A 303 28.94 -28.88 7.76
CA ILE A 303 27.89 -28.80 6.74
C ILE A 303 28.46 -28.26 5.41
N MET A 304 29.27 -27.22 5.45
CA MET A 304 29.90 -26.67 4.23
C MET A 304 30.76 -27.70 3.53
N GLU A 305 31.61 -28.43 4.29
CA GLU A 305 32.47 -29.46 3.74
C GLU A 305 31.69 -30.58 3.06
N LYS A 306 30.53 -30.97 3.63
CA LYS A 306 29.64 -31.99 3.05
C LYS A 306 29.13 -31.63 1.66
N TYR A 307 28.99 -30.31 1.35
CA TYR A 307 28.46 -29.83 0.08
C TYR A 307 29.53 -29.20 -0.82
N ARG A 308 30.79 -29.21 -0.41
CA ARG A 308 31.91 -28.66 -1.17
C ARG A 308 32.00 -29.30 -2.56
N GLY A 309 32.16 -28.45 -3.59
CA GLY A 309 32.33 -28.91 -4.97
C GLY A 309 31.05 -29.38 -5.67
N LEU A 310 29.89 -29.29 -5.02
CA LEU A 310 28.61 -29.64 -5.64
C LEU A 310 27.99 -28.52 -6.48
N CYS A 311 28.56 -27.30 -6.46
CA CYS A 311 28.11 -26.12 -7.23
C CYS A 311 29.21 -25.68 -8.17
N GLU A 312 28.87 -25.47 -9.45
CA GLU A 312 29.82 -24.99 -10.47
C GLU A 312 29.97 -23.47 -10.52
N ASP A 313 29.03 -22.72 -9.90
CA ASP A 313 28.94 -21.26 -9.94
C ASP A 313 29.61 -20.55 -8.75
N GLY A 314 30.47 -21.26 -8.00
CA GLY A 314 31.18 -20.75 -6.81
C GLY A 314 30.26 -20.56 -5.60
N LYS A 315 29.05 -21.06 -5.63
CA LYS A 315 28.16 -21.09 -4.46
C LYS A 315 28.57 -22.18 -3.48
N VAL A 316 28.38 -21.88 -2.20
CA VAL A 316 28.66 -22.85 -1.12
C VAL A 316 27.67 -24.00 -1.10
N PHE A 317 26.40 -23.76 -1.44
CA PHE A 317 25.34 -24.74 -1.35
C PHE A 317 24.45 -24.81 -2.60
N PRO A 318 24.02 -26.03 -3.03
CA PRO A 318 23.02 -26.22 -4.09
C PRO A 318 21.59 -26.02 -3.53
N VAL A 319 21.24 -24.79 -3.13
CA VAL A 319 19.99 -24.46 -2.44
C VAL A 319 18.79 -24.63 -3.36
N PRO A 320 17.79 -25.49 -3.02
CA PRO A 320 16.55 -25.59 -3.80
C PRO A 320 15.71 -24.31 -3.75
N ASN A 321 14.70 -24.21 -4.65
CA ASN A 321 13.81 -23.08 -4.61
C ASN A 321 13.06 -22.95 -3.26
N TYR A 322 12.67 -21.73 -2.91
CA TYR A 322 12.09 -21.38 -1.62
C TYR A 322 10.90 -22.26 -1.22
N GLN A 323 9.93 -22.43 -2.12
CA GLN A 323 8.70 -23.20 -1.84
C GLN A 323 9.02 -24.66 -1.54
N SER A 324 9.92 -25.26 -2.32
CA SER A 324 10.36 -26.64 -2.11
C SER A 324 11.07 -26.85 -0.78
N CYS A 325 11.84 -25.83 -0.34
CA CYS A 325 12.46 -25.85 0.99
C CYS A 325 11.40 -25.77 2.09
N MET A 326 10.42 -24.87 1.97
CA MET A 326 9.34 -24.71 2.95
C MET A 326 8.49 -26.00 3.09
N ASP A 327 8.18 -26.66 1.97
CA ASP A 327 7.47 -27.95 2.00
C ASP A 327 8.28 -29.05 2.71
N SER A 328 9.59 -29.05 2.51
CA SER A 328 10.51 -29.97 3.18
C SER A 328 10.62 -29.68 4.68
N LEU A 329 10.72 -28.40 5.08
CA LEU A 329 10.73 -27.98 6.48
C LEU A 329 9.44 -28.34 7.21
N LYS A 330 8.28 -28.17 6.57
CA LYS A 330 6.98 -28.59 7.14
C LYS A 330 6.93 -30.08 7.43
N ARG A 331 7.46 -30.92 6.50
CA ARG A 331 7.54 -32.38 6.69
C ARG A 331 8.56 -32.75 7.75
N LEU A 332 9.69 -32.03 7.80
CA LEU A 332 10.75 -32.23 8.80
C LEU A 332 10.22 -31.95 10.21
N GLY A 333 9.55 -30.82 10.44
CA GLY A 333 8.95 -30.52 11.74
C GLY A 333 8.00 -31.60 12.22
N LYS A 334 7.12 -32.10 11.33
CA LYS A 334 6.23 -33.23 11.65
C LYS A 334 7.01 -34.52 12.00
N LYS A 335 8.09 -34.82 11.26
CA LYS A 335 8.88 -36.02 11.51
C LYS A 335 9.63 -35.95 12.85
N CYS A 336 10.12 -34.77 13.22
CA CYS A 336 10.83 -34.55 14.49
C CYS A 336 9.88 -34.29 15.68
N GLY A 337 8.53 -34.26 15.48
CA GLY A 337 7.59 -33.95 16.56
C GLY A 337 7.64 -32.48 17.03
N ILE A 338 8.23 -31.58 16.24
CA ILE A 338 8.31 -30.14 16.55
C ILE A 338 7.00 -29.48 16.16
N THR A 339 6.29 -28.92 17.12
CA THR A 339 4.99 -28.25 16.93
C THR A 339 5.13 -26.86 16.33
N LYS A 340 6.27 -26.20 16.56
CA LYS A 340 6.57 -24.86 16.03
C LYS A 340 6.73 -24.89 14.50
N PRO A 341 6.24 -23.86 13.78
CA PRO A 341 6.40 -23.82 12.33
C PRO A 341 7.86 -23.53 11.95
N LEU A 342 8.54 -24.54 11.37
CA LEU A 342 9.89 -24.37 10.87
C LEU A 342 9.87 -23.43 9.66
N SER A 343 10.57 -22.32 9.76
CA SER A 343 10.77 -21.32 8.71
C SER A 343 12.18 -20.76 8.77
N TRP A 344 12.69 -20.23 7.68
CA TRP A 344 14.01 -19.57 7.66
C TRP A 344 14.12 -18.42 8.66
N HIS A 345 13.00 -17.81 8.98
CA HIS A 345 12.94 -16.76 10.00
C HIS A 345 13.04 -17.34 11.41
N CYS A 346 12.41 -18.50 11.65
CA CYS A 346 12.57 -19.27 12.87
C CYS A 346 14.06 -19.67 13.08
N ALA A 347 14.74 -20.17 12.05
CA ALA A 347 16.17 -20.49 12.13
C ALA A 347 17.01 -19.27 12.58
N ARG A 348 16.77 -18.11 11.97
CA ARG A 348 17.45 -16.87 12.33
C ARG A 348 17.15 -16.39 13.74
N HIS A 349 15.91 -16.56 14.23
CA HIS A 349 15.56 -16.27 15.63
C HIS A 349 16.21 -17.26 16.58
N SER A 350 16.32 -18.54 16.19
CA SER A 350 17.04 -19.56 16.96
C SER A 350 18.52 -19.23 17.09
N PHE A 351 19.16 -18.72 16.03
CA PHE A 351 20.53 -18.20 16.12
C PHE A 351 20.65 -17.09 17.18
N ALA A 352 19.80 -16.09 17.08
CA ALA A 352 19.84 -14.97 18.01
C ALA A 352 19.63 -15.42 19.46
N THR A 353 18.58 -16.20 19.72
CA THR A 353 18.14 -16.53 21.07
C THR A 353 18.91 -17.73 21.63
N SER A 354 18.84 -18.89 20.94
CA SER A 354 19.33 -20.16 21.47
C SER A 354 20.82 -20.40 21.25
N VAL A 355 21.40 -19.80 20.19
CA VAL A 355 22.82 -19.99 19.90
C VAL A 355 23.66 -18.85 20.46
N CYS A 356 23.20 -17.60 20.38
CA CYS A 356 23.99 -16.44 20.83
C CYS A 356 23.60 -15.98 22.24
N LEU A 357 22.41 -15.44 22.43
CA LEU A 357 22.03 -14.81 23.71
C LEU A 357 22.05 -15.79 24.87
N SER A 358 21.58 -17.03 24.69
CA SER A 358 21.60 -18.05 25.75
C SER A 358 23.01 -18.56 26.09
N ASN A 359 24.02 -18.18 25.32
CA ASN A 359 25.44 -18.46 25.58
C ASN A 359 26.22 -17.19 25.92
N GLY A 360 25.54 -16.11 26.33
CA GLY A 360 26.14 -14.90 26.86
C GLY A 360 26.71 -13.92 25.82
N VAL A 361 26.39 -14.11 24.53
CA VAL A 361 26.80 -13.12 23.49
C VAL A 361 25.97 -11.83 23.68
N PRO A 362 26.60 -10.65 23.81
CA PRO A 362 25.88 -9.39 23.96
C PRO A 362 24.92 -9.11 22.81
N ILE A 363 23.77 -8.49 23.11
CA ILE A 363 22.71 -8.24 22.12
C ILE A 363 23.19 -7.31 20.98
N GLU A 364 24.08 -6.39 21.27
CA GLU A 364 24.71 -5.50 20.29
C GLU A 364 25.52 -6.30 19.26
N THR A 365 26.29 -7.29 19.76
CA THR A 365 27.06 -8.20 18.90
C THR A 365 26.14 -9.04 18.03
N VAL A 366 25.08 -9.60 18.62
CA VAL A 366 24.08 -10.38 17.88
C VAL A 366 23.40 -9.50 16.83
N SER A 367 23.04 -8.27 17.16
CA SER A 367 22.44 -7.30 16.23
C SER A 367 23.38 -7.00 15.06
N SER A 368 24.67 -6.82 15.32
CA SER A 368 25.72 -6.63 14.29
C SER A 368 25.84 -7.86 13.38
N MET A 369 25.99 -9.06 13.96
CA MET A 369 26.04 -10.33 13.21
C MET A 369 24.81 -10.51 12.34
N LEU A 370 23.65 -10.12 12.81
CA LEU A 370 22.39 -10.14 12.06
C LEU A 370 22.29 -9.01 11.03
N GLY A 371 23.20 -8.04 10.98
CA GLY A 371 23.17 -6.90 10.06
C GLY A 371 21.91 -6.03 10.27
N HIS A 372 21.55 -5.76 11.52
CA HIS A 372 20.51 -4.78 11.85
C HIS A 372 21.10 -3.37 11.80
N LYS A 373 20.31 -2.39 11.33
CA LYS A 373 20.73 -0.99 11.28
C LYS A 373 20.61 -0.29 12.66
N ASN A 374 19.67 -0.77 13.47
CA ASN A 374 19.42 -0.29 14.84
C ASN A 374 19.28 -1.50 15.75
N ILE A 375 19.69 -1.33 16.99
CA ILE A 375 19.52 -2.34 18.05
C ILE A 375 18.08 -2.35 18.52
#